data_c5884fd7a95ea2164e3e80f67af8c01b
#
_entry.id   c5884fd7a95ea2164e3e80f67af8c01b
#
_cell.length_a   1.000
_cell.length_b   1.000
_cell.length_c   1.000
_cell.angle_alpha   90.00
_cell.angle_beta   90.00
_cell.angle_gamma   90.00
#
_symmetry.space_group_name_H-M   'P 1'
#
loop_
_entity.id
_entity.type
_entity.pdbx_description
1 polymer ?
#
loop_
_entity_poly.entity_id
_entity_poly.type
_entity_poly.pdbx_seq_one_letter_code
_entity_poly.pdbx_strand_id
1 'polypeptide(L)'
;MRTKLTAAVTGLGLAAATVLAAAGAANSHGYTTSPTSRQAHCAQGAAPDCGNIVWEPQSVEGPKGFPQAGPADGTICSGGNGQFSQLDQARNGSWPTTSLTSGAGFTFDWTITAAHSTTDFRYFVTKDGWNPDTPLTRADLEPQPFLTVPMDGRQPNWSESHTGTLPQKSGRHLILAVWDVADTANAFYACSDVQF
;
A
#
# COMPACT_ATOMS: atom_id res chain seq x y z
N MET A 1 -36.62 74.89 17.62
CA MET A 1 -36.34 73.93 16.49
C MET A 1 -35.05 73.13 16.86
N ARG A 2 -35.20 71.84 17.15
CA ARG A 2 -34.06 70.98 17.55
C ARG A 2 -33.93 69.92 16.41
N THR A 3 -32.87 70.01 15.65
CA THR A 3 -32.52 69.11 14.55
C THR A 3 -31.85 67.84 15.16
N LYS A 4 -32.40 66.69 14.93
CA LYS A 4 -31.80 65.37 15.31
C LYS A 4 -30.92 64.87 14.14
N LEU A 5 -29.63 64.70 14.36
CA LEU A 5 -28.73 63.98 13.45
C LEU A 5 -28.89 62.50 13.74
N THR A 6 -29.22 61.74 12.72
CA THR A 6 -29.21 60.28 12.70
C THR A 6 -27.89 59.81 12.09
N ALA A 7 -27.06 59.11 12.86
CA ALA A 7 -25.84 58.49 12.40
C ALA A 7 -26.17 57.10 11.84
N ALA A 8 -25.87 56.84 10.57
CA ALA A 8 -25.96 55.55 9.93
C ALA A 8 -24.62 54.78 10.14
N VAL A 9 -24.67 53.67 10.82
CA VAL A 9 -23.54 52.75 10.99
C VAL A 9 -23.59 51.74 9.82
N THR A 10 -22.69 51.87 8.86
CA THR A 10 -22.46 50.90 7.83
C THR A 10 -21.54 49.78 8.32
N GLY A 11 -22.11 48.61 8.63
CA GLY A 11 -21.35 47.43 8.98
C GLY A 11 -20.73 46.78 7.73
N LEU A 12 -19.40 46.79 7.64
CA LEU A 12 -18.64 45.97 6.66
C LEU A 12 -18.66 44.53 7.15
N GLY A 13 -19.45 43.68 6.49
CA GLY A 13 -19.39 42.23 6.68
C GLY A 13 -18.16 41.64 5.96
N LEU A 14 -17.18 41.14 6.70
CA LEU A 14 -16.07 40.36 6.19
C LEU A 14 -16.60 38.95 5.86
N ALA A 15 -16.82 38.64 4.58
CA ALA A 15 -17.09 37.29 4.13
C ALA A 15 -15.76 36.51 4.11
N ALA A 16 -15.54 35.67 5.11
CA ALA A 16 -14.44 34.70 5.07
C ALA A 16 -14.77 33.58 4.08
N ALA A 17 -14.16 33.63 2.90
CA ALA A 17 -14.23 32.54 1.93
C ALA A 17 -13.35 31.39 2.45
N THR A 18 -13.96 30.35 3.02
CA THR A 18 -13.30 29.07 3.28
C THR A 18 -13.04 28.37 1.95
N VAL A 19 -11.79 28.40 1.49
CA VAL A 19 -11.34 27.56 0.39
C VAL A 19 -11.27 26.13 0.91
N LEU A 20 -12.29 25.31 0.65
CA LEU A 20 -12.16 23.85 0.76
C LEU A 20 -11.20 23.42 -0.35
N ALA A 21 -9.96 23.15 0.00
CA ALA A 21 -9.07 22.37 -0.85
C ALA A 21 -9.69 20.97 -0.99
N ALA A 22 -10.35 20.69 -2.10
CA ALA A 22 -10.67 19.33 -2.48
C ALA A 22 -9.32 18.62 -2.65
N ALA A 23 -8.98 17.72 -1.72
CA ALA A 23 -7.90 16.78 -1.95
C ALA A 23 -8.32 15.97 -3.20
N GLY A 24 -7.66 16.25 -4.33
CA GLY A 24 -7.86 15.48 -5.54
C GLY A 24 -7.57 14.02 -5.22
N ALA A 25 -8.39 13.11 -5.73
CA ALA A 25 -8.07 11.69 -5.67
C ALA A 25 -6.68 11.53 -6.29
N ALA A 26 -5.69 11.14 -5.51
CA ALA A 26 -4.37 10.84 -6.01
C ALA A 26 -4.52 9.56 -6.83
N ASN A 27 -4.35 9.65 -8.14
CA ASN A 27 -4.32 8.51 -9.03
C ASN A 27 -2.92 7.87 -9.02
N SER A 28 -2.41 7.51 -7.83
CA SER A 28 -1.22 6.67 -7.72
C SER A 28 -1.57 5.25 -8.07
N HIS A 29 -0.69 4.52 -8.77
CA HIS A 29 -0.93 3.13 -9.11
C HIS A 29 0.38 2.38 -9.24
N GLY A 30 0.48 1.20 -8.62
CA GLY A 30 1.66 0.37 -8.73
C GLY A 30 1.54 -0.97 -7.99
N TYR A 31 2.41 -1.92 -8.34
CA TYR A 31 2.46 -3.24 -7.72
C TYR A 31 3.85 -3.86 -7.87
N THR A 32 4.19 -4.84 -7.02
CA THR A 32 5.49 -5.52 -7.10
C THR A 32 5.48 -6.62 -8.16
N THR A 33 6.58 -6.67 -8.92
CA THR A 33 6.86 -7.70 -9.92
C THR A 33 8.01 -8.61 -9.52
N SER A 34 8.84 -8.18 -8.56
CA SER A 34 9.89 -8.99 -7.93
C SER A 34 9.96 -8.68 -6.42
N PRO A 35 9.69 -9.64 -5.52
CA PRO A 35 9.05 -10.92 -5.81
C PRO A 35 7.65 -10.69 -6.37
N THR A 36 7.16 -11.62 -7.20
CA THR A 36 5.87 -11.46 -7.86
C THR A 36 4.74 -11.43 -6.83
N SER A 37 3.95 -10.35 -6.83
CA SER A 37 2.82 -10.20 -5.92
C SER A 37 1.60 -11.01 -6.35
N ARG A 38 0.66 -11.23 -5.41
CA ARG A 38 -0.61 -11.92 -5.68
C ARG A 38 -1.38 -11.28 -6.82
N GLN A 39 -1.48 -9.92 -6.83
CA GLN A 39 -2.13 -9.19 -7.92
C GLN A 39 -1.40 -9.35 -9.25
N ALA A 40 -0.07 -9.43 -9.26
CA ALA A 40 0.71 -9.69 -10.47
C ALA A 40 0.48 -11.11 -10.99
N HIS A 41 0.46 -12.12 -10.10
CA HIS A 41 0.11 -13.51 -10.46
C HIS A 41 -1.29 -13.59 -11.05
N CYS A 42 -2.25 -12.85 -10.49
CA CYS A 42 -3.62 -12.78 -11.03
C CYS A 42 -3.66 -12.20 -12.45
N ALA A 43 -2.99 -11.07 -12.67
CA ALA A 43 -2.94 -10.40 -13.98
C ALA A 43 -2.23 -11.26 -15.06
N GLN A 44 -1.26 -12.09 -14.64
CA GLN A 44 -0.53 -13.03 -15.52
C GLN A 44 -1.28 -14.34 -15.76
N GLY A 45 -2.43 -14.56 -15.11
CA GLY A 45 -3.17 -15.82 -15.18
C GLY A 45 -2.51 -17.00 -14.45
N ALA A 46 -1.52 -16.71 -13.60
CA ALA A 46 -0.81 -17.73 -12.81
C ALA A 46 -1.58 -18.18 -11.57
N ALA A 47 -2.59 -17.41 -11.14
CA ALA A 47 -3.50 -17.76 -10.07
C ALA A 47 -4.95 -17.73 -10.57
N PRO A 48 -5.79 -18.74 -10.23
CA PRO A 48 -7.20 -18.76 -10.63
C PRO A 48 -8.07 -17.87 -9.71
N ASP A 49 -9.33 -17.64 -10.08
CA ASP A 49 -10.39 -17.05 -9.28
C ASP A 49 -10.00 -15.72 -8.61
N CYS A 50 -9.36 -14.84 -9.36
CA CYS A 50 -8.82 -13.58 -8.85
C CYS A 50 -9.83 -12.40 -8.86
N GLY A 51 -10.98 -12.54 -9.53
CA GLY A 51 -11.94 -11.43 -9.66
C GLY A 51 -11.38 -10.26 -10.47
N ASN A 52 -11.80 -9.04 -10.13
CA ASN A 52 -11.50 -7.85 -10.93
C ASN A 52 -10.02 -7.44 -10.94
N ILE A 53 -9.24 -7.88 -9.96
CA ILE A 53 -7.81 -7.50 -9.87
C ILE A 53 -7.00 -7.89 -11.10
N VAL A 54 -7.46 -8.86 -11.89
CA VAL A 54 -6.81 -9.28 -13.15
C VAL A 54 -6.66 -8.13 -14.16
N TRP A 55 -7.55 -7.13 -14.09
CA TRP A 55 -7.59 -6.00 -15.01
C TRP A 55 -6.88 -4.76 -14.48
N GLU A 56 -6.68 -4.69 -13.17
CA GLU A 56 -6.13 -3.51 -12.51
C GLU A 56 -5.19 -3.88 -11.35
N PRO A 57 -4.13 -4.70 -11.59
CA PRO A 57 -3.22 -5.16 -10.54
C PRO A 57 -2.52 -4.01 -9.79
N GLN A 58 -2.48 -2.83 -10.38
CA GLN A 58 -1.88 -1.63 -9.84
C GLN A 58 -2.76 -0.90 -8.81
N SER A 59 -4.05 -1.30 -8.63
CA SER A 59 -5.07 -0.52 -7.92
C SER A 59 -5.29 -0.95 -6.45
N VAL A 60 -4.37 -1.72 -5.86
CA VAL A 60 -4.50 -2.16 -4.45
C VAL A 60 -4.09 -1.02 -3.52
N GLU A 61 -4.99 -0.06 -3.39
CA GLU A 61 -4.86 1.12 -2.54
C GLU A 61 -5.66 0.92 -1.25
N GLY A 62 -5.15 1.43 -0.14
CA GLY A 62 -5.81 1.41 1.17
C GLY A 62 -5.30 2.50 2.10
N PRO A 63 -5.86 2.63 3.32
CA PRO A 63 -5.40 3.60 4.30
C PRO A 63 -3.93 3.40 4.61
N LYS A 64 -3.15 4.50 4.77
CA LYS A 64 -1.75 4.40 5.18
C LYS A 64 -1.56 4.26 6.69
N GLY A 65 -0.30 4.12 7.12
CA GLY A 65 0.09 4.08 8.53
C GLY A 65 0.34 2.66 9.04
N PHE A 66 0.44 1.67 8.15
CA PHE A 66 0.80 0.30 8.53
C PHE A 66 2.17 0.26 9.23
N PRO A 67 2.36 -0.52 10.31
CA PRO A 67 1.41 -1.48 10.89
C PRO A 67 0.46 -0.91 11.97
N GLN A 68 0.64 0.33 12.44
CA GLN A 68 -0.17 0.90 13.53
C GLN A 68 -1.60 1.25 13.11
N ALA A 69 -1.79 1.53 11.82
CA ALA A 69 -3.05 1.82 11.15
C ALA A 69 -3.10 1.03 9.83
N GLY A 70 -3.84 1.52 8.84
CA GLY A 70 -3.95 0.85 7.53
C GLY A 70 -5.11 -0.15 7.48
N PRO A 71 -5.11 -1.10 6.52
CA PRO A 71 -6.17 -2.09 6.35
C PRO A 71 -6.36 -2.96 7.59
N ALA A 72 -7.57 -3.42 7.85
CA ALA A 72 -7.88 -4.33 8.97
C ALA A 72 -7.19 -5.70 8.78
N ASP A 73 -7.00 -6.42 9.90
CA ASP A 73 -6.51 -7.79 9.85
C ASP A 73 -7.44 -8.68 9.01
N GLY A 74 -6.86 -9.56 8.22
CA GLY A 74 -7.58 -10.39 7.27
C GLY A 74 -7.92 -9.70 5.94
N THR A 75 -7.62 -8.38 5.79
CA THR A 75 -7.86 -7.61 4.56
C THR A 75 -6.62 -6.84 4.07
N ILE A 76 -5.43 -7.24 4.54
CA ILE A 76 -4.18 -6.51 4.29
C ILE A 76 -3.76 -6.59 2.83
N CYS A 77 -3.87 -7.78 2.20
CA CYS A 77 -3.42 -7.98 0.83
C CYS A 77 -4.33 -7.32 -0.22
N SER A 78 -5.59 -7.03 0.12
CA SER A 78 -6.50 -6.24 -0.71
C SER A 78 -6.44 -4.74 -0.45
N GLY A 79 -5.61 -4.28 0.51
CA GLY A 79 -5.61 -2.89 0.96
C GLY A 79 -6.88 -2.51 1.75
N GLY A 80 -7.69 -3.50 2.20
CA GLY A 80 -9.02 -3.27 2.78
C GLY A 80 -10.10 -3.02 1.73
N ASN A 81 -9.79 -3.15 0.44
CA ASN A 81 -10.75 -2.98 -0.64
C ASN A 81 -11.51 -4.30 -0.91
N GLY A 82 -12.79 -4.36 -0.54
CA GLY A 82 -13.63 -5.55 -0.75
C GLY A 82 -13.75 -6.02 -2.20
N GLN A 83 -13.53 -5.13 -3.18
CA GLN A 83 -13.51 -5.46 -4.61
C GLN A 83 -12.36 -6.43 -4.96
N PHE A 84 -11.27 -6.41 -4.17
CA PHE A 84 -10.08 -7.23 -4.35
C PHE A 84 -9.90 -8.28 -3.26
N SER A 85 -10.98 -8.62 -2.53
CA SER A 85 -10.95 -9.55 -1.40
C SER A 85 -10.39 -10.94 -1.72
N GLN A 86 -10.34 -11.32 -3.01
CA GLN A 86 -9.69 -12.56 -3.45
C GLN A 86 -8.20 -12.60 -3.13
N LEU A 87 -7.53 -11.43 -3.01
CA LEU A 87 -6.13 -11.33 -2.62
C LEU A 87 -5.88 -11.71 -1.15
N ASP A 88 -6.91 -11.62 -0.30
CA ASP A 88 -6.82 -11.97 1.12
C ASP A 88 -7.07 -13.46 1.38
N GLN A 89 -7.58 -14.18 0.40
CA GLN A 89 -7.86 -15.62 0.55
C GLN A 89 -6.56 -16.40 0.72
N ALA A 90 -6.50 -17.23 1.74
CA ALA A 90 -5.35 -18.09 2.04
C ALA A 90 -5.15 -19.20 0.98
N ARG A 91 -6.26 -19.68 0.37
CA ARG A 91 -6.27 -20.70 -0.69
C ARG A 91 -5.56 -22.01 -0.29
N ASN A 92 -5.61 -22.37 0.99
CA ASN A 92 -4.87 -23.50 1.55
C ASN A 92 -3.38 -23.45 1.17
N GLY A 93 -2.76 -22.27 1.25
CA GLY A 93 -1.36 -22.07 0.92
C GLY A 93 -0.98 -22.31 -0.55
N SER A 94 -1.94 -22.27 -1.48
CA SER A 94 -1.67 -22.58 -2.90
C SER A 94 -1.30 -21.37 -3.78
N TRP A 95 -1.08 -20.18 -3.20
CA TRP A 95 -0.54 -19.07 -3.97
C TRP A 95 0.83 -19.43 -4.57
N PRO A 96 1.10 -19.07 -5.84
CA PRO A 96 2.43 -19.25 -6.42
C PRO A 96 3.49 -18.53 -5.60
N THR A 97 4.67 -19.14 -5.44
CA THR A 97 5.78 -18.59 -4.66
C THR A 97 6.96 -18.18 -5.52
N THR A 98 7.67 -17.14 -5.09
CA THR A 98 9.01 -16.82 -5.59
C THR A 98 10.05 -17.50 -4.69
N SER A 99 10.99 -18.25 -5.25
CA SER A 99 12.09 -18.83 -4.48
C SER A 99 13.12 -17.78 -4.12
N LEU A 100 13.48 -17.69 -2.84
CA LEU A 100 14.45 -16.75 -2.30
C LEU A 100 15.56 -17.47 -1.55
N THR A 101 16.76 -16.85 -1.49
CA THR A 101 17.87 -17.35 -0.67
C THR A 101 17.95 -16.56 0.62
N SER A 102 17.78 -17.25 1.75
CA SER A 102 17.84 -16.69 3.11
C SER A 102 19.11 -15.86 3.32
N GLY A 103 18.97 -14.63 3.79
CA GLY A 103 20.08 -13.73 4.08
C GLY A 103 20.82 -13.18 2.87
N ALA A 104 20.43 -13.53 1.64
CA ALA A 104 21.07 -13.01 0.43
C ALA A 104 20.63 -11.59 0.09
N GLY A 105 21.40 -10.90 -0.75
CA GLY A 105 20.97 -9.68 -1.41
C GLY A 105 19.84 -9.96 -2.40
N PHE A 106 18.82 -9.08 -2.45
CA PHE A 106 17.69 -9.20 -3.34
C PHE A 106 17.26 -7.83 -3.85
N THR A 107 16.75 -7.78 -5.08
CA THR A 107 16.18 -6.57 -5.67
C THR A 107 14.66 -6.71 -5.76
N PHE A 108 13.98 -5.77 -5.10
CA PHE A 108 12.53 -5.63 -5.14
C PHE A 108 12.16 -4.70 -6.28
N ASP A 109 11.33 -5.16 -7.21
CA ASP A 109 10.92 -4.35 -8.35
C ASP A 109 9.44 -4.02 -8.28
N TRP A 110 9.13 -2.75 -8.52
CA TRP A 110 7.79 -2.24 -8.67
C TRP A 110 7.54 -1.80 -10.11
N THR A 111 6.36 -2.12 -10.63
CA THR A 111 5.79 -1.46 -11.80
C THR A 111 4.87 -0.36 -11.31
N ILE A 112 5.25 0.89 -11.59
CA ILE A 112 4.46 2.09 -11.28
C ILE A 112 3.75 2.51 -12.56
N THR A 113 2.43 2.61 -12.54
CA THR A 113 1.63 3.04 -13.69
C THR A 113 1.10 4.47 -13.54
N ALA A 114 1.16 5.01 -12.31
CA ALA A 114 0.95 6.43 -12.03
C ALA A 114 1.81 6.82 -10.83
N ALA A 115 2.87 7.59 -11.07
CA ALA A 115 3.81 8.02 -10.04
C ALA A 115 3.24 9.18 -9.22
N HIS A 116 3.52 9.16 -7.91
CA HIS A 116 3.09 10.21 -6.97
C HIS A 116 4.20 10.55 -5.98
N SER A 117 4.09 11.70 -5.33
CA SER A 117 4.98 12.07 -4.22
C SER A 117 4.95 10.98 -3.16
N THR A 118 6.10 10.45 -2.76
CA THR A 118 6.26 9.23 -1.96
C THR A 118 6.99 9.53 -0.66
N THR A 119 6.47 9.03 0.45
CA THR A 119 7.16 9.06 1.74
C THR A 119 8.25 8.01 1.77
N ASP A 120 7.87 6.75 1.62
CA ASP A 120 8.78 5.61 1.61
C ASP A 120 8.16 4.36 0.97
N PHE A 121 9.01 3.35 0.75
CA PHE A 121 8.62 1.96 0.53
C PHE A 121 9.11 1.13 1.69
N ARG A 122 8.28 0.25 2.23
CA ARG A 122 8.60 -0.61 3.36
C ARG A 122 8.25 -2.07 3.08
N TYR A 123 9.12 -2.97 3.55
CA TYR A 123 8.98 -4.40 3.31
C TYR A 123 8.97 -5.15 4.63
N PHE A 124 7.89 -5.87 4.88
CA PHE A 124 7.68 -6.71 6.04
C PHE A 124 7.69 -8.19 5.63
N VAL A 125 8.06 -9.07 6.54
CA VAL A 125 8.02 -10.51 6.33
C VAL A 125 7.22 -11.16 7.45
N THR A 126 6.60 -12.30 7.16
CA THR A 126 5.91 -13.09 8.19
C THR A 126 6.90 -13.68 9.20
N LYS A 127 6.44 -13.89 10.43
CA LYS A 127 7.19 -14.57 11.48
C LYS A 127 7.38 -16.04 11.15
N ASP A 128 8.35 -16.65 11.81
CA ASP A 128 8.53 -18.09 11.76
C ASP A 128 7.30 -18.78 12.35
N GLY A 129 6.85 -19.86 11.70
CA GLY A 129 5.62 -20.57 12.10
C GLY A 129 4.32 -19.91 11.63
N TRP A 130 4.38 -18.87 10.79
CA TRP A 130 3.18 -18.34 10.14
C TRP A 130 2.39 -19.43 9.40
N ASN A 131 1.06 -19.40 9.56
CA ASN A 131 0.17 -20.33 8.89
C ASN A 131 -0.34 -19.74 7.56
N PRO A 132 0.09 -20.25 6.38
CA PRO A 132 -0.36 -19.76 5.08
C PRO A 132 -1.83 -20.10 4.76
N ASP A 133 -2.49 -20.91 5.59
CA ASP A 133 -3.88 -21.35 5.40
C ASP A 133 -4.89 -20.38 6.01
N THR A 134 -4.42 -19.27 6.59
CA THR A 134 -5.27 -18.23 7.18
C THR A 134 -5.04 -16.88 6.52
N PRO A 135 -6.05 -16.00 6.47
CA PRO A 135 -5.85 -14.62 6.02
C PRO A 135 -4.80 -13.90 6.89
N LEU A 136 -3.97 -13.09 6.24
CA LEU A 136 -2.86 -12.38 6.89
C LEU A 136 -3.35 -11.39 7.94
N THR A 137 -2.73 -11.45 9.12
CA THR A 137 -2.93 -10.46 10.19
C THR A 137 -1.62 -9.73 10.51
N ARG A 138 -1.70 -8.59 11.21
CA ARG A 138 -0.50 -7.89 11.72
C ARG A 138 0.33 -8.74 12.66
N ALA A 139 -0.33 -9.58 13.45
CA ALA A 139 0.33 -10.47 14.37
C ALA A 139 1.22 -11.51 13.69
N ASP A 140 0.94 -11.83 12.43
CA ASP A 140 1.73 -12.76 11.62
C ASP A 140 3.02 -12.16 11.09
N LEU A 141 3.12 -10.83 11.03
CA LEU A 141 4.28 -10.12 10.48
C LEU A 141 5.29 -9.79 11.58
N GLU A 142 6.58 -9.73 11.19
CA GLU A 142 7.57 -9.09 12.04
C GLU A 142 7.16 -7.62 12.27
N PRO A 143 7.32 -7.09 13.51
CA PRO A 143 6.76 -5.79 13.86
C PRO A 143 7.47 -4.61 13.17
N GLN A 144 8.68 -4.84 12.68
CA GLN A 144 9.48 -3.83 11.97
C GLN A 144 9.71 -4.28 10.53
N PRO A 145 9.73 -3.36 9.56
CA PRO A 145 10.14 -3.68 8.20
C PRO A 145 11.63 -4.08 8.20
N PHE A 146 11.96 -5.11 7.43
CA PHE A 146 13.37 -5.50 7.25
C PHE A 146 14.09 -4.61 6.21
N LEU A 147 13.33 -3.87 5.40
CA LEU A 147 13.86 -2.88 4.47
C LEU A 147 12.91 -1.68 4.44
N THR A 148 13.49 -0.47 4.55
CA THR A 148 12.79 0.81 4.34
C THR A 148 13.61 1.64 3.36
N VAL A 149 12.95 2.18 2.35
CA VAL A 149 13.54 3.03 1.31
C VAL A 149 12.88 4.40 1.37
N PRO A 150 13.50 5.41 2.02
CA PRO A 150 12.96 6.75 2.08
C PRO A 150 12.96 7.41 0.69
N MET A 151 11.88 8.08 0.35
CA MET A 151 11.75 8.82 -0.91
C MET A 151 11.72 10.34 -0.68
N ASP A 152 11.47 10.79 0.55
CA ASP A 152 11.48 12.21 0.95
C ASP A 152 10.64 13.12 0.05
N GLY A 153 9.46 12.63 -0.36
CA GLY A 153 8.54 13.33 -1.25
C GLY A 153 8.86 13.21 -2.74
N ARG A 154 9.93 12.52 -3.13
CA ARG A 154 10.24 12.26 -4.55
C ARG A 154 9.21 11.31 -5.16
N GLN A 155 8.98 11.45 -6.45
CA GLN A 155 8.18 10.48 -7.21
C GLN A 155 9.06 9.28 -7.59
N PRO A 156 8.52 8.05 -7.53
CA PRO A 156 9.22 6.88 -8.04
C PRO A 156 9.30 6.88 -9.56
N ASN A 157 10.24 6.12 -10.10
CA ASN A 157 10.30 5.82 -11.53
C ASN A 157 9.17 4.85 -11.93
N TRP A 158 8.86 4.78 -13.23
CA TRP A 158 7.91 3.80 -13.78
C TRP A 158 8.31 2.34 -13.50
N SER A 159 9.61 2.07 -13.46
CA SER A 159 10.23 0.85 -12.94
C SER A 159 11.09 1.27 -11.77
N GLU A 160 10.63 1.03 -10.57
CA GLU A 160 11.32 1.39 -9.32
C GLU A 160 11.91 0.15 -8.69
N SER A 161 13.21 0.19 -8.37
CA SER A 161 13.96 -0.96 -7.87
C SER A 161 14.65 -0.64 -6.56
N HIS A 162 14.52 -1.53 -5.58
CA HIS A 162 15.09 -1.38 -4.25
C HIS A 162 15.93 -2.60 -3.90
N THR A 163 17.22 -2.42 -3.63
CA THR A 163 18.09 -3.52 -3.23
C THR A 163 18.26 -3.55 -1.71
N GLY A 164 18.14 -4.73 -1.12
CA GLY A 164 18.30 -4.96 0.31
C GLY A 164 18.73 -6.37 0.62
N THR A 165 18.99 -6.64 1.90
CA THR A 165 19.32 -7.99 2.39
C THR A 165 18.05 -8.66 2.89
N LEU A 166 17.78 -9.87 2.40
CA LEU A 166 16.66 -10.69 2.86
C LEU A 166 16.89 -11.13 4.33
N PRO A 167 15.82 -11.27 5.13
CA PRO A 167 15.92 -11.80 6.47
C PRO A 167 16.34 -13.28 6.47
N GLN A 168 16.86 -13.75 7.61
CA GLN A 168 17.14 -15.17 7.85
C GLN A 168 15.82 -15.88 8.09
N LYS A 169 15.34 -16.62 7.11
CA LYS A 169 14.08 -17.36 7.12
C LYS A 169 14.25 -18.72 6.47
N SER A 170 13.30 -19.62 6.71
CA SER A 170 13.24 -20.92 6.06
C SER A 170 11.80 -21.35 5.83
N GLY A 171 11.54 -22.04 4.72
CA GLY A 171 10.19 -22.47 4.38
C GLY A 171 9.35 -21.37 3.74
N ARG A 172 8.03 -21.53 3.84
CA ARG A 172 7.08 -20.61 3.22
C ARG A 172 6.85 -19.37 4.09
N HIS A 173 6.92 -18.22 3.46
CA HIS A 173 6.64 -16.92 4.06
C HIS A 173 5.85 -16.03 3.09
N LEU A 174 5.41 -14.87 3.59
CA LEU A 174 4.83 -13.81 2.78
C LEU A 174 5.63 -12.53 3.04
N ILE A 175 5.99 -11.83 1.96
CA ILE A 175 6.52 -10.48 2.02
C ILE A 175 5.40 -9.51 1.68
N LEU A 176 5.12 -8.58 2.61
CA LEU A 176 4.23 -7.45 2.40
C LEU A 176 5.06 -6.22 2.04
N ALA A 177 4.87 -5.70 0.86
CA ALA A 177 5.42 -4.43 0.42
C ALA A 177 4.37 -3.33 0.55
N VAL A 178 4.73 -2.20 1.15
CA VAL A 178 3.88 -1.03 1.37
C VAL A 178 4.54 0.19 0.75
N TRP A 179 3.83 0.88 -0.13
CA TRP A 179 4.23 2.15 -0.73
C TRP A 179 3.39 3.28 -0.15
N ASP A 180 3.96 4.11 0.73
CA ASP A 180 3.28 5.25 1.35
C ASP A 180 3.33 6.50 0.45
N VAL A 181 2.18 6.97 0.01
CA VAL A 181 2.03 8.20 -0.78
C VAL A 181 2.12 9.41 0.16
N ALA A 182 2.97 10.40 -0.14
CA ALA A 182 3.29 11.47 0.81
C ALA A 182 2.13 12.44 1.05
N ASP A 183 1.42 12.81 0.01
CA ASP A 183 0.42 13.88 -0.02
C ASP A 183 -1.03 13.39 -0.01
N THR A 184 -1.26 12.10 0.32
CA THR A 184 -2.58 11.51 0.51
C THR A 184 -2.66 10.76 1.84
N ALA A 185 -3.87 10.31 2.20
CA ALA A 185 -4.11 9.42 3.33
C ALA A 185 -3.91 7.94 3.00
N ASN A 186 -3.40 7.62 1.80
CA ASN A 186 -3.39 6.29 1.25
C ASN A 186 -1.97 5.73 1.05
N ALA A 187 -1.91 4.40 0.98
CA ALA A 187 -0.74 3.61 0.63
C ALA A 187 -1.15 2.48 -0.32
N PHE A 188 -0.19 1.92 -1.04
CA PHE A 188 -0.37 0.74 -1.88
C PHE A 188 0.20 -0.48 -1.20
N TYR A 189 -0.51 -1.61 -1.32
CA TYR A 189 -0.19 -2.87 -0.65
C TYR A 189 0.06 -3.96 -1.69
N ALA A 190 1.13 -4.71 -1.51
CA ALA A 190 1.45 -5.86 -2.36
C ALA A 190 1.93 -7.03 -1.50
N CYS A 191 1.17 -8.13 -1.52
CA CYS A 191 1.51 -9.38 -0.88
C CYS A 191 2.19 -10.31 -1.88
N SER A 192 3.38 -10.80 -1.56
CA SER A 192 4.11 -11.77 -2.37
C SER A 192 4.40 -13.02 -1.53
N ASP A 193 3.88 -14.17 -1.95
CA ASP A 193 4.20 -15.46 -1.32
C ASP A 193 5.59 -15.89 -1.77
N VAL A 194 6.44 -16.32 -0.83
CA VAL A 194 7.84 -16.66 -1.08
C VAL A 194 8.24 -17.97 -0.41
N GLN A 195 9.28 -18.60 -0.94
CA GLN A 195 9.87 -19.83 -0.41
C GLN A 195 11.36 -19.59 -0.18
N PHE A 196 11.77 -19.59 1.10
CA PHE A 196 13.17 -19.53 1.51
C PHE A 196 13.79 -20.93 1.61
#